data_1fb17d243b783b1b84a4145fbdd7ba68
#
_entry.id   1fb17d243b783b1b84a4145fbdd7ba68
#
_cell.length_a   1.000
_cell.length_b   1.000
_cell.length_c   1.000
_cell.angle_alpha   90.00
_cell.angle_beta   90.00
_cell.angle_gamma   90.00
#
_symmetry.space_group_name_H-M   'P 1'
#
loop_
_entity.id
_entity.type
_entity.pdbx_description
1 polymer ?
#
loop_
_entity_poly.entity_id
_entity_poly.type
_entity_poly.pdbx_seq_one_letter_code
_entity_poly.pdbx_strand_id
1 'polypeptide(L)'
;MWNLAHLHITINHVPVVLLPTALVFFAVATWRKSEPLLQAGIVVAWVAALFTIASYFTGDPAADLVMAVDPAQKPVLDPLVGEHDAAAGFALASALVVAAAGIWGWRRKGLGREVTLPLLILSLWSTTVLFRTAQLGGRIRHPEARPGFVAPAEHEGPGQKHAD
;
A
#
# COMPACT_ATOMS: atom_id res chain seq x y z
N MET A 1 -4.81 -1.17 -24.96
CA MET A 1 -4.95 0.27 -24.70
C MET A 1 -4.80 0.49 -23.18
N TRP A 2 -3.91 1.38 -22.72
CA TRP A 2 -3.73 1.68 -21.31
C TRP A 2 -4.92 2.50 -20.82
N ASN A 3 -5.48 2.17 -19.66
CA ASN A 3 -6.53 2.94 -18.99
C ASN A 3 -6.14 3.20 -17.52
N LEU A 4 -6.93 3.99 -16.80
CA LEU A 4 -6.63 4.37 -15.43
C LEU A 4 -6.61 3.17 -14.46
N ALA A 5 -7.38 2.10 -14.73
CA ALA A 5 -7.31 0.88 -13.93
C ALA A 5 -5.96 0.16 -14.10
N HIS A 6 -5.45 0.06 -15.32
CA HIS A 6 -4.10 -0.48 -15.56
C HIS A 6 -3.03 0.35 -14.86
N LEU A 7 -3.14 1.67 -14.96
CA LEU A 7 -2.21 2.57 -14.28
C LEU A 7 -2.26 2.36 -12.76
N HIS A 8 -3.47 2.37 -12.17
CA HIS A 8 -3.65 2.15 -10.74
C HIS A 8 -3.02 0.83 -10.28
N ILE A 9 -3.32 -0.28 -10.95
CA ILE A 9 -2.77 -1.60 -10.60
C ILE A 9 -1.25 -1.62 -10.70
N THR A 10 -0.67 -0.92 -11.69
CA THR A 10 0.78 -0.88 -11.89
C THR A 10 1.50 -0.10 -10.79
N ILE A 11 0.93 1.03 -10.36
CA ILE A 11 1.63 1.96 -9.46
C ILE A 11 1.29 1.78 -7.98
N ASN A 12 0.15 1.18 -7.63
CA ASN A 12 -0.32 1.07 -6.23
C ASN A 12 0.60 0.21 -5.34
N HIS A 13 1.39 -0.69 -5.93
CA HIS A 13 2.35 -1.51 -5.19
C HIS A 13 3.64 -0.74 -4.85
N VAL A 14 3.96 0.33 -5.58
CA VAL A 14 5.19 1.09 -5.38
C VAL A 14 5.30 1.67 -3.96
N PRO A 15 4.30 2.40 -3.42
CA PRO A 15 4.38 2.92 -2.06
C PRO A 15 4.43 1.80 -1.01
N VAL A 16 3.77 0.65 -1.26
CA VAL A 16 3.75 -0.51 -0.35
C VAL A 16 5.15 -1.11 -0.16
N VAL A 17 6.01 -0.99 -1.17
CA VAL A 17 7.41 -1.42 -1.11
C VAL A 17 8.32 -0.30 -0.60
N LEU A 18 8.13 0.92 -1.10
CA LEU A 18 9.07 2.01 -0.82
C LEU A 18 8.97 2.56 0.60
N LEU A 19 7.78 2.64 1.23
CA LEU A 19 7.68 3.14 2.61
C LEU A 19 8.37 2.23 3.64
N PRO A 20 8.18 0.89 3.64
CA PRO A 20 8.99 0.01 4.48
C PRO A 20 10.49 0.09 4.14
N THR A 21 10.84 0.28 2.88
CA THR A 21 12.25 0.49 2.48
C THR A 21 12.81 1.77 3.11
N ALA A 22 12.08 2.88 3.08
CA ALA A 22 12.47 4.12 3.75
C ALA A 22 12.63 3.93 5.27
N LEU A 23 11.71 3.19 5.92
CA LEU A 23 11.80 2.82 7.33
C LEU A 23 13.10 2.06 7.64
N VAL A 24 13.46 1.09 6.80
CA VAL A 24 14.72 0.33 6.95
C VAL A 24 15.93 1.27 6.80
N PHE A 25 15.93 2.18 5.83
CA PHE A 25 16.98 3.19 5.68
C PHE A 25 17.10 4.06 6.94
N PHE A 26 15.99 4.53 7.51
CA PHE A 26 16.00 5.35 8.73
C PHE A 26 16.54 4.56 9.94
N ALA A 27 16.15 3.30 10.08
CA ALA A 27 16.63 2.42 11.15
C ALA A 27 18.15 2.18 11.05
N VAL A 28 18.63 1.82 9.84
CA VAL A 28 20.05 1.59 9.59
C VAL A 28 20.87 2.88 9.71
N ALA A 29 20.34 4.02 9.21
CA ALA A 29 20.97 5.32 9.34
C ALA A 29 21.17 5.71 10.79
N THR A 30 20.15 5.48 11.62
CA THR A 30 20.21 5.76 13.08
C THR A 30 21.22 4.85 13.77
N TRP A 31 21.22 3.56 13.45
CA TRP A 31 22.15 2.58 14.03
C TRP A 31 23.60 2.84 13.62
N ARG A 32 23.82 3.06 12.31
CA ARG A 32 25.17 3.31 11.74
C ARG A 32 25.65 4.75 11.91
N LYS A 33 24.82 5.65 12.40
CA LYS A 33 25.09 7.09 12.45
C LYS A 33 25.51 7.64 11.08
N SER A 34 24.76 7.28 10.04
CA SER A 34 25.09 7.59 8.63
C SER A 34 24.11 8.59 8.05
N GLU A 35 24.56 9.83 7.86
CA GLU A 35 23.77 10.89 7.23
C GLU A 35 23.40 10.56 5.76
N PRO A 36 24.31 9.99 4.91
CA PRO A 36 23.94 9.59 3.57
C PRO A 36 22.79 8.57 3.52
N LEU A 37 22.74 7.62 4.46
CA LEU A 37 21.62 6.67 4.54
C LEU A 37 20.33 7.33 4.98
N LEU A 38 20.39 8.30 5.88
CA LEU A 38 19.22 9.10 6.26
C LEU A 38 18.66 9.86 5.06
N GLN A 39 19.53 10.53 4.30
CA GLN A 39 19.14 11.25 3.08
C GLN A 39 18.56 10.32 2.02
N ALA A 40 19.16 9.16 1.79
CA ALA A 40 18.60 8.14 0.90
C ALA A 40 17.19 7.70 1.33
N GLY A 41 16.99 7.44 2.62
CA GLY A 41 15.67 7.12 3.17
C GLY A 41 14.63 8.23 2.96
N ILE A 42 15.04 9.50 3.12
CA ILE A 42 14.16 10.65 2.87
C ILE A 42 13.76 10.72 1.39
N VAL A 43 14.70 10.54 0.46
CA VAL A 43 14.40 10.52 -0.98
C VAL A 43 13.44 9.38 -1.32
N VAL A 44 13.67 8.18 -0.78
CA VAL A 44 12.77 7.03 -0.97
C VAL A 44 11.37 7.34 -0.43
N ALA A 45 11.26 7.98 0.74
CA ALA A 45 9.97 8.39 1.30
C ALA A 45 9.24 9.43 0.43
N TRP A 46 9.96 10.37 -0.19
CA TRP A 46 9.36 11.34 -1.11
C TRP A 46 8.84 10.67 -2.37
N VAL A 47 9.60 9.74 -2.94
CA VAL A 47 9.14 8.95 -4.10
C VAL A 47 7.92 8.12 -3.72
N ALA A 48 7.91 7.48 -2.55
CA ALA A 48 6.76 6.75 -2.04
C ALA A 48 5.52 7.65 -1.92
N ALA A 49 5.65 8.85 -1.36
CA ALA A 49 4.56 9.81 -1.23
C ALA A 49 4.02 10.24 -2.60
N LEU A 50 4.89 10.50 -3.58
CA LEU A 50 4.48 10.83 -4.94
C LEU A 50 3.64 9.70 -5.58
N PHE A 51 4.08 8.45 -5.45
CA PHE A 51 3.33 7.31 -5.96
C PHE A 51 2.04 7.06 -5.15
N THR A 52 2.01 7.37 -3.85
CA THR A 52 0.78 7.32 -3.06
C THR A 52 -0.25 8.33 -3.56
N ILE A 53 0.18 9.56 -3.88
CA ILE A 53 -0.68 10.58 -4.51
C ILE A 53 -1.26 10.05 -5.83
N ALA A 54 -0.39 9.57 -6.72
CA ALA A 54 -0.82 9.05 -8.02
C ALA A 54 -1.78 7.85 -7.89
N SER A 55 -1.51 6.93 -6.95
CA SER A 55 -2.37 5.79 -6.67
C SER A 55 -3.74 6.21 -6.13
N TYR A 56 -3.79 7.20 -5.24
CA TYR A 56 -5.03 7.71 -4.68
C TYR A 56 -5.94 8.28 -5.78
N PHE A 57 -5.43 9.18 -6.61
CA PHE A 57 -6.24 9.81 -7.68
C PHE A 57 -6.60 8.89 -8.85
N THR A 58 -5.97 7.73 -8.96
CA THR A 58 -6.36 6.71 -9.96
C THR A 58 -7.29 5.65 -9.40
N GLY A 59 -7.58 5.66 -8.10
CA GLY A 59 -8.38 4.67 -7.40
C GLY A 59 -9.85 4.66 -7.84
N ASP A 60 -10.53 5.81 -7.75
CA ASP A 60 -11.94 5.93 -8.13
C ASP A 60 -12.22 5.53 -9.57
N PRO A 61 -11.49 6.06 -10.59
CA PRO A 61 -11.68 5.60 -11.97
C PRO A 61 -11.41 4.09 -12.16
N ALA A 62 -10.52 3.51 -11.36
CA ALA A 62 -10.27 2.07 -11.39
C ALA A 62 -11.43 1.28 -10.79
N ALA A 63 -12.02 1.76 -9.69
CA ALA A 63 -13.19 1.14 -9.05
C ALA A 63 -14.41 1.18 -9.98
N ASP A 64 -14.67 2.30 -10.64
CA ASP A 64 -15.76 2.44 -11.61
C ASP A 64 -15.65 1.40 -12.74
N LEU A 65 -14.45 1.21 -13.28
CA LEU A 65 -14.21 0.21 -14.32
C LEU A 65 -14.42 -1.23 -13.82
N VAL A 66 -14.02 -1.52 -12.57
CA VAL A 66 -14.24 -2.84 -11.94
C VAL A 66 -15.74 -3.14 -11.81
N MET A 67 -16.52 -2.15 -11.36
CA MET A 67 -17.97 -2.29 -11.17
C MET A 67 -18.73 -2.35 -12.50
N ALA A 68 -18.21 -1.70 -13.54
CA ALA A 68 -18.81 -1.74 -14.88
C ALA A 68 -18.63 -3.09 -15.59
N VAL A 69 -17.58 -3.86 -15.24
CA VAL A 69 -17.33 -5.21 -15.84
C VAL A 69 -18.35 -6.24 -15.37
N ASP A 70 -18.75 -6.20 -14.10
CA ASP A 70 -19.76 -7.11 -13.56
C ASP A 70 -20.69 -6.36 -12.59
N PRO A 71 -21.76 -5.73 -13.13
CA PRO A 71 -22.70 -4.98 -12.31
C PRO A 71 -23.45 -5.83 -11.26
N ALA A 72 -23.54 -7.14 -11.46
CA ALA A 72 -24.20 -8.04 -10.51
C ALA A 72 -23.43 -8.16 -9.19
N GLN A 73 -22.12 -7.97 -9.21
CA GLN A 73 -21.28 -7.97 -8.00
C GLN A 73 -21.27 -6.62 -7.25
N LYS A 74 -21.88 -5.58 -7.79
CA LYS A 74 -21.88 -4.26 -7.18
C LYS A 74 -22.29 -4.27 -5.70
N PRO A 75 -23.36 -4.95 -5.25
CA PRO A 75 -23.75 -4.97 -3.84
C PRO A 75 -22.69 -5.55 -2.90
N VAL A 76 -21.81 -6.41 -3.41
CA VAL A 76 -20.70 -7.03 -2.67
C VAL A 76 -19.45 -6.16 -2.72
N LEU A 77 -19.20 -5.50 -3.85
CA LEU A 77 -17.97 -4.73 -4.08
C LEU A 77 -18.05 -3.32 -3.50
N ASP A 78 -19.21 -2.65 -3.53
CA ASP A 78 -19.38 -1.28 -3.01
C ASP A 78 -18.85 -1.11 -1.58
N PRO A 79 -19.22 -1.95 -0.59
CA PRO A 79 -18.70 -1.79 0.77
C PRO A 79 -17.20 -2.06 0.86
N LEU A 80 -16.65 -3.01 0.07
CA LEU A 80 -15.23 -3.31 0.06
C LEU A 80 -14.41 -2.17 -0.55
N VAL A 81 -14.92 -1.55 -1.61
CA VAL A 81 -14.31 -0.37 -2.23
C VAL A 81 -14.34 0.80 -1.26
N GLY A 82 -15.48 1.05 -0.57
CA GLY A 82 -15.59 2.12 0.41
C GLY A 82 -14.62 1.97 1.59
N GLU A 83 -14.43 0.74 2.12
CA GLU A 83 -13.45 0.47 3.16
C GLU A 83 -12.00 0.71 2.67
N HIS A 84 -11.70 0.28 1.45
CA HIS A 84 -10.40 0.49 0.83
C HIS A 84 -10.11 1.96 0.59
N ASP A 85 -11.08 2.71 0.06
CA ASP A 85 -10.94 4.15 -0.22
C ASP A 85 -10.72 4.96 1.06
N ALA A 86 -11.50 4.71 2.10
CA ALA A 86 -11.28 5.33 3.40
C ALA A 86 -9.85 5.06 3.93
N ALA A 87 -9.37 3.81 3.83
CA ALA A 87 -8.01 3.46 4.23
C ALA A 87 -6.95 4.13 3.33
N ALA A 88 -7.23 4.28 2.02
CA ALA A 88 -6.34 4.95 1.08
C ALA A 88 -6.18 6.46 1.41
N GLY A 89 -7.25 7.13 1.85
CA GLY A 89 -7.17 8.50 2.36
C GLY A 89 -6.24 8.64 3.57
N PHE A 90 -6.32 7.71 4.54
CA PHE A 90 -5.40 7.67 5.68
C PHE A 90 -3.96 7.34 5.24
N ALA A 91 -3.79 6.44 4.27
CA ALA A 91 -2.47 6.13 3.73
C ALA A 91 -1.83 7.35 3.06
N LEU A 92 -2.60 8.09 2.25
CA LEU A 92 -2.13 9.32 1.63
C LEU A 92 -1.73 10.35 2.69
N ALA A 93 -2.60 10.64 3.66
CA ALA A 93 -2.30 11.59 4.72
C ALA A 93 -1.02 11.20 5.49
N SER A 94 -0.87 9.94 5.88
CA SER A 94 0.31 9.45 6.61
C SER A 94 1.60 9.54 5.77
N ALA A 95 1.55 9.20 4.48
CA ALA A 95 2.70 9.31 3.58
C ALA A 95 3.15 10.78 3.39
N LEU A 96 2.18 11.70 3.29
CA LEU A 96 2.48 13.15 3.22
C LEU A 96 3.12 13.67 4.50
N VAL A 97 2.68 13.19 5.67
CA VAL A 97 3.31 13.54 6.96
C VAL A 97 4.75 13.03 7.03
N VAL A 98 5.03 11.79 6.57
CA VAL A 98 6.41 11.28 6.46
C VAL A 98 7.23 12.14 5.52
N ALA A 99 6.68 12.51 4.36
CA ALA A 99 7.38 13.37 3.39
C ALA A 99 7.70 14.76 3.97
N ALA A 100 6.77 15.37 4.69
CA ALA A 100 6.97 16.66 5.36
C ALA A 100 8.03 16.57 6.47
N ALA A 101 8.00 15.50 7.29
CA ALA A 101 9.03 15.22 8.27
C ALA A 101 10.41 15.01 7.61
N GLY A 102 10.44 14.39 6.42
CA GLY A 102 11.62 14.25 5.60
C GLY A 102 12.20 15.61 5.15
N ILE A 103 11.34 16.54 4.69
CA ILE A 103 11.77 17.90 4.32
C ILE A 103 12.38 18.62 5.54
N TRP A 104 11.73 18.50 6.69
CA TRP A 104 12.23 19.09 7.92
C TRP A 104 13.57 18.48 8.35
N GLY A 105 13.69 17.14 8.33
CA GLY A 105 14.93 16.44 8.65
C GLY A 105 16.08 16.78 7.70
N TRP A 106 15.78 16.90 6.39
CA TRP A 106 16.78 17.33 5.39
C TRP A 106 17.36 18.72 5.69
N ARG A 107 16.52 19.65 6.12
CA ARG A 107 16.95 21.01 6.45
C ARG A 107 17.74 21.11 7.76
N ARG A 108 17.46 20.22 8.71
CA ARG A 108 18.13 20.22 10.03
C ARG A 108 19.57 19.73 9.97
N LYS A 109 19.92 18.92 8.96
CA LYS A 109 21.24 18.34 8.78
C LYS A 109 21.74 17.65 10.07
N GLY A 110 21.75 16.37 10.10
CA GLY A 110 22.26 15.60 11.23
C GLY A 110 21.36 14.44 11.66
N LEU A 111 21.91 13.62 12.54
CA LEU A 111 21.32 12.37 13.03
C LEU A 111 20.84 12.51 14.47
N GLY A 112 20.47 13.72 14.90
CA GLY A 112 19.90 13.95 16.21
C GLY A 112 18.61 13.15 16.41
N ARG A 113 18.34 12.78 17.66
CA ARG A 113 17.11 12.03 18.01
C ARG A 113 15.84 12.77 17.61
N GLU A 114 15.89 14.09 17.62
CA GLU A 114 14.82 14.98 17.18
C GLU A 114 14.47 14.79 15.71
N VAL A 115 15.40 14.35 14.86
CA VAL A 115 15.17 14.07 13.43
C VAL A 115 14.84 12.59 13.22
N THR A 116 15.64 11.68 13.77
CA THR A 116 15.54 10.26 13.46
C THR A 116 14.32 9.61 14.09
N LEU A 117 13.96 9.98 15.32
CA LEU A 117 12.85 9.36 16.03
C LEU A 117 11.47 9.64 15.39
N PRO A 118 11.13 10.91 15.03
CA PRO A 118 9.91 11.17 14.27
C PRO A 118 9.85 10.42 12.92
N LEU A 119 10.94 10.39 12.16
CA LEU A 119 11.00 9.68 10.88
C LEU A 119 10.74 8.19 11.06
N LEU A 120 11.33 7.55 12.08
CA LEU A 120 11.10 6.13 12.38
C LEU A 120 9.65 5.86 12.77
N ILE A 121 9.09 6.64 13.72
CA ILE A 121 7.73 6.43 14.22
C ILE A 121 6.70 6.65 13.10
N LEU A 122 6.83 7.77 12.38
CA LEU A 122 5.88 8.11 11.31
C LEU A 122 5.96 7.13 10.14
N SER A 123 7.16 6.67 9.78
CA SER A 123 7.32 5.68 8.71
C SER A 123 6.79 4.31 9.12
N LEU A 124 6.98 3.89 10.37
CA LEU A 124 6.39 2.65 10.89
C LEU A 124 4.86 2.71 10.86
N TRP A 125 4.29 3.81 11.34
CA TRP A 125 2.86 4.05 11.29
C TRP A 125 2.33 4.04 9.84
N SER A 126 2.95 4.80 8.93
CA SER A 126 2.54 4.87 7.53
C SER A 126 2.66 3.54 6.82
N THR A 127 3.71 2.75 7.10
CA THR A 127 3.87 1.38 6.60
C THR A 127 2.70 0.49 7.06
N THR A 128 2.31 0.56 8.32
CA THR A 128 1.19 -0.22 8.88
C THR A 128 -0.12 0.15 8.20
N VAL A 129 -0.38 1.45 8.02
CA VAL A 129 -1.58 1.95 7.32
C VAL A 129 -1.60 1.48 5.87
N LEU A 130 -0.47 1.54 5.16
CA LEU A 130 -0.36 1.07 3.78
C LEU A 130 -0.59 -0.44 3.65
N PHE A 131 -0.05 -1.26 4.53
CA PHE A 131 -0.32 -2.70 4.51
C PHE A 131 -1.79 -2.99 4.76
N ARG A 132 -2.45 -2.26 5.66
CA ARG A 132 -3.89 -2.37 5.86
C ARG A 132 -4.68 -2.01 4.59
N THR A 133 -4.30 -0.90 3.94
CA THR A 133 -4.91 -0.46 2.68
C THR A 133 -4.71 -1.51 1.57
N ALA A 134 -3.50 -2.06 1.42
CA ALA A 134 -3.21 -3.11 0.45
C ALA A 134 -4.05 -4.38 0.71
N GLN A 135 -4.21 -4.78 1.98
CA GLN A 135 -5.06 -5.89 2.38
C GLN A 135 -6.53 -5.69 1.97
N LEU A 136 -7.06 -4.49 2.18
CA LEU A 136 -8.43 -4.15 1.81
C LEU A 136 -8.61 -4.15 0.29
N GLY A 137 -7.66 -3.58 -0.46
CA GLY A 137 -7.64 -3.63 -1.92
C GLY A 137 -7.59 -5.07 -2.46
N GLY A 138 -6.81 -5.93 -1.82
CA GLY A 138 -6.76 -7.36 -2.16
C GLY A 138 -8.12 -8.04 -2.07
N ARG A 139 -8.93 -7.74 -1.05
CA ARG A 139 -10.27 -8.34 -0.87
C ARG A 139 -11.26 -8.00 -1.99
N ILE A 140 -11.06 -6.91 -2.70
CA ILE A 140 -11.91 -6.51 -3.83
C ILE A 140 -11.81 -7.56 -4.95
N ARG A 141 -10.58 -8.04 -5.25
CA ARG A 141 -10.31 -8.96 -6.36
C ARG A 141 -10.16 -10.41 -5.94
N HIS A 142 -9.89 -10.67 -4.67
CA HIS A 142 -9.60 -11.98 -4.10
C HIS A 142 -10.71 -12.41 -3.12
N PRO A 143 -11.82 -13.04 -3.59
CA PRO A 143 -12.88 -13.52 -2.72
C PRO A 143 -12.36 -14.44 -1.62
N GLU A 144 -11.33 -15.23 -1.91
CA GLU A 144 -10.67 -16.15 -0.97
C GLU A 144 -9.96 -15.42 0.18
N ALA A 145 -9.66 -14.13 0.04
CA ALA A 145 -9.07 -13.30 1.10
C ALA A 145 -10.13 -12.62 1.99
N ARG A 146 -11.43 -12.83 1.71
CA ARG A 146 -12.53 -12.24 2.49
C ARG A 146 -12.80 -13.05 3.75
N PRO A 147 -13.16 -12.37 4.89
CA PRO A 147 -13.59 -13.09 6.08
C PRO A 147 -14.79 -14.00 5.78
N GLY A 148 -14.75 -15.23 6.31
CA GLY A 148 -15.83 -16.20 6.11
C GLY A 148 -15.83 -16.91 4.76
N PHE A 149 -14.78 -16.75 3.94
CA PHE A 149 -14.67 -17.54 2.71
C PHE A 149 -14.61 -19.04 3.04
N VAL A 150 -15.48 -19.81 2.36
CA VAL A 150 -15.46 -21.27 2.39
C VAL A 150 -15.09 -21.74 0.99
N ALA A 151 -13.99 -22.49 0.88
CA ALA A 151 -13.60 -23.06 -0.40
C ALA A 151 -14.71 -23.97 -0.93
N PRO A 152 -15.05 -23.90 -2.23
CA PRO A 152 -15.92 -24.88 -2.83
C PRO A 152 -15.39 -26.31 -2.57
N ALA A 153 -16.27 -27.24 -2.23
CA ALA A 153 -15.88 -28.64 -2.13
C ALA A 153 -15.22 -29.05 -3.45
N GLU A 154 -14.07 -29.70 -3.38
CA GLU A 154 -13.44 -30.27 -4.56
C GLU A 154 -14.47 -31.20 -5.20
N HIS A 155 -14.90 -30.90 -6.43
CA HIS A 155 -15.66 -31.84 -7.21
C HIS A 155 -14.68 -33.00 -7.52
N GLU A 156 -14.78 -34.11 -6.76
CA GLU A 156 -14.22 -35.37 -7.20
C GLU A 156 -14.82 -35.64 -8.59
N GLY A 157 -14.02 -35.42 -9.62
CA GLY A 157 -14.41 -35.71 -11.00
C GLY A 157 -14.79 -37.19 -11.09
N PRO A 158 -15.90 -37.56 -11.74
CA PRO A 158 -16.25 -38.95 -11.91
C PRO A 158 -15.18 -39.65 -12.75
N GLY A 159 -14.25 -40.39 -12.09
CA GLY A 159 -13.38 -41.34 -12.79
C GLY A 159 -11.89 -41.30 -12.58
N GLN A 160 -11.37 -41.22 -11.36
CA GLN A 160 -10.08 -41.86 -11.08
C GLN A 160 -10.31 -43.13 -10.25
N LYS A 161 -10.79 -44.20 -10.92
CA LYS A 161 -10.57 -45.55 -10.41
C LYS A 161 -9.08 -45.82 -10.53
N HIS A 162 -8.36 -45.82 -9.40
CA HIS A 162 -7.07 -46.47 -9.33
C HIS A 162 -7.27 -47.92 -9.74
N ALA A 163 -6.73 -48.29 -10.90
CA ALA A 163 -6.57 -49.67 -11.30
C ALA A 163 -5.38 -50.19 -10.48
N ASP A 164 -5.69 -51.11 -9.54
CA ASP A 164 -4.71 -51.98 -8.90
C ASP A 164 -4.12 -52.97 -9.89
#